data_d7acd849fc22cbd5d963c0df79d564c8
#
_entry.id   d7acd849fc22cbd5d963c0df79d564c8
#
_cell.length_a   1.000
_cell.length_b   1.000
_cell.length_c   1.000
_cell.angle_alpha   90.00
_cell.angle_beta   90.00
_cell.angle_gamma   90.00
#
_symmetry.space_group_name_H-M   'P 1'
#
loop_
_entity.id
_entity.type
_entity.pdbx_description
1 polymer ?
#
loop_
_entity_poly.entity_id
_entity_poly.type
_entity_poly.pdbx_seq_one_letter_code
_entity_poly.pdbx_strand_id
1 'polypeptide(L)'
;MSDKTYIAIDLKSFYASVECMERGLDPMTTNLVVADASRTEKTICLAVSPALKSYGIPGRPRLFEVVQKVKEVNFIRQQKAPGRKLTGSSVQDGELKANPALAVDYVVAPPQMAHYMKISARIYEVYLKYIAPEDIHVYSIDEVFIDATSYLSCLLY
;
A
#
# COMPACT_ATOMS: atom_id res chain seq x y z
N MET A 1 -11.42 -37.95 8.47
CA MET A 1 -10.45 -36.92 8.05
C MET A 1 -10.84 -35.59 8.66
N SER A 2 -9.95 -34.98 9.39
CA SER A 2 -10.17 -33.61 9.89
C SER A 2 -9.93 -32.62 8.75
N ASP A 3 -10.83 -31.69 8.58
CA ASP A 3 -10.65 -30.59 7.65
C ASP A 3 -9.50 -29.71 8.09
N LYS A 4 -8.65 -29.34 7.14
CA LYS A 4 -7.55 -28.41 7.40
C LYS A 4 -7.99 -26.99 7.13
N THR A 5 -7.62 -26.08 8.04
CA THR A 5 -7.92 -24.66 7.90
C THR A 5 -6.63 -23.86 7.81
N TYR A 6 -6.49 -23.08 6.77
CA TYR A 6 -5.34 -22.22 6.55
C TYR A 6 -5.77 -20.76 6.58
N ILE A 7 -4.90 -19.91 7.13
CA ILE A 7 -5.07 -18.45 7.10
C ILE A 7 -3.95 -17.89 6.24
N ALA A 8 -4.32 -17.09 5.24
CA ALA A 8 -3.37 -16.33 4.45
C ALA A 8 -3.39 -14.89 4.93
N ILE A 9 -2.23 -14.35 5.27
CA ILE A 9 -2.08 -12.95 5.65
C ILE A 9 -1.22 -12.28 4.59
N ASP A 10 -1.80 -11.28 3.92
CA ASP A 10 -1.14 -10.45 2.92
C ASP A 10 -1.16 -9.01 3.42
N LEU A 11 0.03 -8.44 3.63
CA LEU A 11 0.18 -7.06 4.09
C LEU A 11 -0.04 -6.12 2.91
N LYS A 12 -1.19 -5.48 2.91
CA LYS A 12 -1.66 -4.64 1.80
C LYS A 12 -0.70 -3.50 1.49
N SER A 13 -0.20 -3.47 0.25
CA SER A 13 0.71 -2.41 -0.23
C SER A 13 1.87 -2.20 0.74
N PHE A 14 2.54 -3.27 1.16
CA PHE A 14 3.42 -3.30 2.33
C PHE A 14 4.46 -2.19 2.32
N TYR A 15 5.22 -2.04 1.23
CA TYR A 15 6.28 -1.02 1.18
C TYR A 15 5.72 0.41 1.27
N ALA A 16 4.63 0.67 0.57
CA ALA A 16 3.97 1.97 0.64
C ALA A 16 3.40 2.24 2.04
N SER A 17 2.85 1.21 2.70
CA SER A 17 2.34 1.33 4.06
C SER A 17 3.45 1.64 5.05
N VAL A 18 4.62 1.00 4.93
CA VAL A 18 5.79 1.29 5.77
C VAL A 18 6.24 2.74 5.59
N GLU A 19 6.34 3.21 4.34
CA GLU A 19 6.77 4.58 4.05
C GLU A 19 5.77 5.62 4.57
N CYS A 20 4.47 5.35 4.49
CA CYS A 20 3.45 6.21 5.09
C CYS A 20 3.59 6.27 6.61
N MET A 21 3.73 5.11 7.26
CA MET A 21 3.84 5.04 8.72
C MET A 21 5.06 5.77 9.25
N GLU A 22 6.20 5.69 8.55
CA GLU A 22 7.41 6.44 8.92
C GLU A 22 7.22 7.94 8.86
N ARG A 23 6.35 8.42 7.98
CA ARG A 23 6.03 9.84 7.82
C ARG A 23 4.87 10.31 8.68
N GLY A 24 4.32 9.42 9.52
CA GLY A 24 3.14 9.72 10.32
C GLY A 24 1.87 9.89 9.49
N LEU A 25 1.79 9.21 8.34
CA LEU A 25 0.67 9.30 7.41
C LEU A 25 -0.11 7.98 7.37
N ASP A 26 -1.41 8.06 7.08
CA ASP A 26 -2.26 6.89 6.92
C ASP A 26 -2.21 6.40 5.47
N PRO A 27 -1.77 5.16 5.21
CA PRO A 27 -1.70 4.63 3.84
C PRO A 27 -3.07 4.51 3.16
N MET A 28 -4.15 4.44 3.93
CA MET A 28 -5.51 4.36 3.38
C MET A 28 -6.02 5.70 2.86
N THR A 29 -5.42 6.82 3.28
CA THR A 29 -5.86 8.18 2.92
C THR A 29 -4.78 9.00 2.23
N THR A 30 -3.53 8.53 2.18
CA THR A 30 -2.41 9.26 1.60
C THR A 30 -1.98 8.65 0.27
N ASN A 31 -1.79 9.51 -0.73
CA ASN A 31 -1.28 9.11 -2.04
C ASN A 31 0.24 9.02 -2.00
N LEU A 32 0.77 7.82 -2.17
CA LEU A 32 2.21 7.58 -2.12
C LEU A 32 2.59 6.41 -3.02
N VAL A 33 3.73 6.54 -3.71
CA VAL A 33 4.36 5.44 -4.46
C VAL A 33 5.77 5.21 -3.95
N VAL A 34 6.23 3.97 -3.99
CA VAL A 34 7.61 3.61 -3.71
C VAL A 34 8.32 3.35 -5.03
N ALA A 35 9.19 4.24 -5.42
CA ALA A 35 9.92 4.17 -6.68
C ALA A 35 11.24 4.94 -6.60
N ASP A 36 12.22 4.49 -7.39
CA ASP A 36 13.50 5.20 -7.53
C ASP A 36 13.39 6.24 -8.65
N ALA A 37 13.00 7.45 -8.27
CA ALA A 37 12.82 8.56 -9.20
C ALA A 37 14.16 9.10 -9.75
N SER A 38 15.31 8.70 -9.18
CA SER A 38 16.63 9.06 -9.72
C SER A 38 16.94 8.34 -11.03
N ARG A 39 16.22 7.26 -11.31
CA ARG A 39 16.28 6.55 -12.60
C ARG A 39 15.37 7.24 -13.60
N THR A 40 14.85 6.53 -14.57
CA THR A 40 13.93 7.08 -15.56
C THR A 40 12.48 6.88 -15.12
N GLU A 41 11.53 7.61 -15.75
CA GLU A 41 10.10 7.38 -15.55
C GLU A 41 9.64 5.97 -15.99
N LYS A 42 10.49 5.22 -16.68
CA LYS A 42 10.22 3.82 -17.03
C LYS A 42 10.44 2.86 -15.86
N THR A 43 10.98 3.33 -14.73
CA THR A 43 11.18 2.51 -13.54
C THR A 43 9.85 1.94 -13.03
N ILE A 44 9.90 0.73 -12.50
CA ILE A 44 8.72 0.09 -11.92
C ILE A 44 8.55 0.59 -10.49
N CYS A 45 7.31 1.00 -10.15
CA CYS A 45 6.95 1.28 -8.77
C CYS A 45 6.84 -0.03 -8.00
N LEU A 46 7.55 -0.14 -6.89
CA LEU A 46 7.53 -1.35 -6.06
C LEU A 46 6.24 -1.48 -5.25
N ALA A 47 5.60 -0.37 -4.93
CA ALA A 47 4.32 -0.34 -4.26
C ALA A 47 3.59 0.98 -4.51
N VAL A 48 2.27 0.92 -4.41
CA VAL A 48 1.38 2.08 -4.51
C VAL A 48 0.43 2.02 -3.32
N SER A 49 0.22 3.15 -2.64
CA SER A 49 -0.69 3.19 -1.50
C SER A 49 -2.13 2.86 -1.91
N PRO A 50 -2.94 2.28 -1.01
CA PRO A 50 -4.35 2.02 -1.30
C PRO A 50 -5.13 3.25 -1.75
N ALA A 51 -4.85 4.42 -1.16
CA ALA A 51 -5.48 5.67 -1.54
C ALA A 51 -5.22 6.01 -3.02
N LEU A 52 -3.98 5.88 -3.47
CA LEU A 52 -3.62 6.17 -4.87
C LEU A 52 -4.14 5.10 -5.82
N LYS A 53 -4.17 3.83 -5.41
CA LYS A 53 -4.78 2.75 -6.20
C LYS A 53 -6.26 2.99 -6.50
N SER A 54 -6.96 3.73 -5.65
CA SER A 54 -8.39 4.02 -5.83
C SER A 54 -8.70 4.78 -7.11
N TYR A 55 -7.70 5.43 -7.71
CA TYR A 55 -7.82 6.12 -9.00
C TYR A 55 -7.66 5.17 -10.20
N GLY A 56 -7.53 3.88 -9.98
CA GLY A 56 -7.39 2.88 -11.05
C GLY A 56 -5.93 2.59 -11.43
N ILE A 57 -4.98 2.92 -10.56
CA ILE A 57 -3.58 2.62 -10.75
C ILE A 57 -3.31 1.16 -10.32
N PRO A 58 -2.64 0.34 -11.15
CA PRO A 58 -2.32 -1.05 -10.78
C PRO A 58 -1.28 -1.12 -9.66
N GLY A 59 -1.06 -2.31 -9.10
CA GLY A 59 -0.18 -2.51 -7.95
C GLY A 59 1.31 -2.28 -8.21
N ARG A 60 1.77 -2.54 -9.44
CA ARG A 60 3.16 -2.36 -9.86
C ARG A 60 3.23 -1.65 -11.20
N PRO A 61 2.80 -0.37 -11.27
CA PRO A 61 2.86 0.38 -12.51
C PRO A 61 4.29 0.86 -12.78
N ARG A 62 4.57 1.26 -14.00
CA ARG A 62 5.74 2.09 -14.25
C ARG A 62 5.45 3.52 -13.82
N LEU A 63 6.48 4.25 -13.42
CA LEU A 63 6.28 5.60 -12.88
C LEU A 63 5.57 6.53 -13.88
N PHE A 64 5.87 6.42 -15.19
CA PHE A 64 5.17 7.22 -16.20
C PHE A 64 3.66 6.92 -16.26
N GLU A 65 3.26 5.69 -15.96
CA GLU A 65 1.83 5.32 -15.92
C GLU A 65 1.11 6.02 -14.78
N VAL A 66 1.79 6.16 -13.61
CA VAL A 66 1.28 6.93 -12.48
C VAL A 66 1.13 8.41 -12.85
N VAL A 67 2.17 8.98 -13.46
CA VAL A 67 2.17 10.39 -13.91
C VAL A 67 1.01 10.63 -14.87
N GLN A 68 0.84 9.74 -15.84
CA GLN A 68 -0.20 9.87 -16.86
C GLN A 68 -1.61 9.74 -16.27
N LYS A 69 -1.81 8.77 -15.37
CA LYS A 69 -3.11 8.57 -14.71
C LYS A 69 -3.49 9.76 -13.85
N VAL A 70 -2.54 10.30 -13.11
CA VAL A 70 -2.76 11.49 -12.28
C VAL A 70 -3.12 12.69 -13.15
N LYS A 71 -2.49 12.86 -14.31
CA LYS A 71 -2.85 13.91 -15.27
C LYS A 71 -4.29 13.75 -15.77
N GLU A 72 -4.71 12.53 -16.09
CA GLU A 72 -6.09 12.25 -16.51
C GLU A 72 -7.09 12.59 -15.41
N VAL A 73 -6.81 12.17 -14.19
CA VAL A 73 -7.66 12.46 -13.02
C VAL A 73 -7.75 13.96 -12.79
N ASN A 74 -6.64 14.69 -12.88
CA ASN A 74 -6.61 16.12 -12.68
C ASN A 74 -7.30 16.88 -13.81
N PHE A 75 -7.26 16.38 -15.02
CA PHE A 75 -8.05 16.95 -16.13
C PHE A 75 -9.55 16.88 -15.81
N ILE A 76 -10.04 15.76 -15.34
CA ILE A 76 -11.45 15.59 -14.94
C ILE A 76 -11.78 16.48 -13.75
N ARG A 77 -10.91 16.59 -12.76
CA ARG A 77 -11.10 17.46 -11.60
C ARG A 77 -11.17 18.92 -12.01
N GLN A 78 -10.33 19.34 -12.95
CA GLN A 78 -10.32 20.70 -13.46
C GLN A 78 -11.66 21.07 -14.11
N GLN A 79 -12.27 20.16 -14.87
CA GLN A 79 -13.57 20.40 -15.49
C GLN A 79 -14.69 20.61 -14.47
N LYS A 80 -14.55 20.02 -13.27
CA LYS A 80 -15.53 20.12 -12.20
C LYS A 80 -15.18 21.18 -11.15
N ALA A 81 -13.99 21.75 -11.22
CA ALA A 81 -13.53 22.77 -10.27
C ALA A 81 -14.24 24.11 -10.49
N PRO A 82 -14.43 24.92 -9.42
CA PRO A 82 -14.96 26.26 -9.55
C PRO A 82 -14.13 27.11 -10.54
N GLY A 83 -14.79 27.70 -11.53
CA GLY A 83 -14.12 28.45 -12.59
C GLY A 83 -13.23 27.60 -13.50
N ARG A 84 -13.33 26.27 -13.45
CA ARG A 84 -12.51 25.31 -14.20
C ARG A 84 -11.01 25.53 -13.96
N LYS A 85 -10.64 25.86 -12.72
CA LYS A 85 -9.26 26.15 -12.34
C LYS A 85 -8.91 25.42 -11.06
N LEU A 86 -7.80 24.67 -11.09
CA LEU A 86 -7.21 24.07 -9.90
C LEU A 86 -6.27 25.10 -9.25
N THR A 87 -6.43 25.34 -7.94
CA THR A 87 -5.73 26.39 -7.21
C THR A 87 -4.68 25.87 -6.23
N GLY A 88 -4.54 24.56 -6.11
CA GLY A 88 -3.57 23.93 -5.25
C GLY A 88 -3.52 22.43 -5.48
N SER A 89 -2.86 21.70 -4.60
CA SER A 89 -2.78 20.26 -4.69
C SER A 89 -2.76 19.65 -3.29
N SER A 90 -3.10 18.35 -3.18
CA SER A 90 -3.01 17.61 -1.94
C SER A 90 -2.68 16.15 -2.22
N VAL A 91 -1.98 15.52 -1.28
CA VAL A 91 -1.74 14.08 -1.26
C VAL A 91 -2.74 13.35 -0.36
N GLN A 92 -3.64 14.08 0.31
CA GLN A 92 -4.60 13.52 1.26
C GLN A 92 -5.98 13.39 0.63
N ASP A 93 -6.51 12.18 0.66
CA ASP A 93 -7.81 11.85 0.08
C ASP A 93 -8.96 12.69 0.69
N GLY A 94 -8.92 12.89 2.02
CA GLY A 94 -9.92 13.69 2.73
C GLY A 94 -9.96 15.14 2.25
N GLU A 95 -8.79 15.76 2.05
CA GLU A 95 -8.69 17.12 1.53
C GLU A 95 -9.18 17.21 0.08
N LEU A 96 -8.83 16.21 -0.74
CA LEU A 96 -9.24 16.16 -2.15
C LEU A 96 -10.76 16.00 -2.30
N LYS A 97 -11.39 15.21 -1.43
CA LYS A 97 -12.84 15.07 -1.41
C LYS A 97 -13.55 16.31 -0.92
N ALA A 98 -12.96 17.01 0.04
CA ALA A 98 -13.55 18.22 0.62
C ALA A 98 -13.39 19.45 -0.27
N ASN A 99 -12.36 19.52 -1.11
CA ASN A 99 -12.06 20.69 -1.92
C ASN A 99 -11.85 20.31 -3.40
N PRO A 100 -12.84 20.57 -4.27
CA PRO A 100 -12.74 20.24 -5.69
C PRO A 100 -11.74 21.10 -6.47
N ALA A 101 -11.23 22.19 -5.89
CA ALA A 101 -10.20 23.03 -6.51
C ALA A 101 -8.78 22.50 -6.34
N LEU A 102 -8.59 21.41 -5.59
CA LEU A 102 -7.27 20.81 -5.39
C LEU A 102 -6.97 19.76 -6.46
N ALA A 103 -5.75 19.79 -6.98
CA ALA A 103 -5.22 18.73 -7.83
C ALA A 103 -4.78 17.53 -6.98
N VAL A 104 -4.91 16.35 -7.54
CA VAL A 104 -4.34 15.13 -6.94
C VAL A 104 -2.82 15.17 -7.10
N ASP A 105 -2.12 15.00 -6.01
CA ASP A 105 -0.66 14.84 -5.98
C ASP A 105 -0.33 13.57 -5.20
N TYR A 106 0.94 13.19 -5.21
CA TYR A 106 1.41 11.99 -4.52
C TYR A 106 2.88 12.15 -4.10
N VAL A 107 3.26 11.43 -3.05
CA VAL A 107 4.64 11.35 -2.56
C VAL A 107 5.36 10.25 -3.32
N VAL A 108 6.57 10.50 -3.79
CA VAL A 108 7.46 9.48 -4.35
C VAL A 108 8.52 9.17 -3.29
N ALA A 109 8.44 7.98 -2.70
CA ALA A 109 9.38 7.53 -1.67
C ALA A 109 10.43 6.62 -2.29
N PRO A 110 11.74 6.90 -2.10
CA PRO A 110 12.78 5.99 -2.56
C PRO A 110 12.71 4.66 -1.81
N PRO A 111 12.99 3.52 -2.47
CA PRO A 111 12.92 2.21 -1.84
C PRO A 111 13.94 2.04 -0.70
N GLN A 112 13.52 1.41 0.39
CA GLN A 112 14.35 1.10 1.55
C GLN A 112 14.23 -0.41 1.88
N MET A 113 14.75 -1.26 1.01
CA MET A 113 14.54 -2.71 1.11
C MET A 113 15.01 -3.30 2.43
N ALA A 114 16.17 -2.87 2.96
CA ALA A 114 16.65 -3.33 4.25
C ALA A 114 15.70 -2.98 5.39
N HIS A 115 15.09 -1.82 5.34
CA HIS A 115 14.11 -1.38 6.32
C HIS A 115 12.82 -2.20 6.23
N TYR A 116 12.33 -2.49 5.03
CA TYR A 116 11.15 -3.32 4.82
C TYR A 116 11.36 -4.74 5.34
N MET A 117 12.54 -5.31 5.10
CA MET A 117 12.90 -6.62 5.62
C MET A 117 12.91 -6.64 7.15
N LYS A 118 13.41 -5.57 7.78
CA LYS A 118 13.42 -5.42 9.23
C LYS A 118 12.01 -5.36 9.81
N ILE A 119 11.11 -4.59 9.20
CA ILE A 119 9.71 -4.50 9.61
C ILE A 119 9.00 -5.83 9.41
N SER A 120 9.23 -6.49 8.28
CA SER A 120 8.68 -7.82 8.01
C SER A 120 9.09 -8.84 9.08
N ALA A 121 10.37 -8.83 9.49
CA ALA A 121 10.86 -9.70 10.55
C ALA A 121 10.17 -9.43 11.89
N ARG A 122 9.92 -8.17 12.23
CA ARG A 122 9.18 -7.79 13.44
C ARG A 122 7.73 -8.29 13.40
N ILE A 123 7.09 -8.22 12.25
CA ILE A 123 5.73 -8.73 12.07
C ILE A 123 5.72 -10.25 12.22
N TYR A 124 6.70 -10.94 11.66
CA TYR A 124 6.85 -12.39 11.81
C TYR A 124 7.01 -12.78 13.30
N GLU A 125 7.78 -12.03 14.07
CA GLU A 125 7.92 -12.24 15.52
C GLU A 125 6.57 -12.16 16.25
N VAL A 126 5.66 -11.30 15.79
CA VAL A 126 4.30 -11.22 16.35
C VAL A 126 3.53 -12.52 16.10
N TYR A 127 3.65 -13.09 14.90
CA TYR A 127 3.01 -14.38 14.60
C TYR A 127 3.55 -15.50 15.49
N LEU A 128 4.86 -15.51 15.76
CA LEU A 128 5.50 -16.50 16.61
C LEU A 128 5.03 -16.47 18.07
N LYS A 129 4.44 -15.37 18.51
CA LYS A 129 3.86 -15.30 19.86
C LYS A 129 2.61 -16.18 20.02
N TYR A 130 1.92 -16.47 18.92
CA TYR A 130 0.64 -17.17 18.91
C TYR A 130 0.67 -18.49 18.17
N ILE A 131 1.60 -18.65 17.22
CA ILE A 131 1.65 -19.78 16.30
C ILE A 131 3.05 -20.39 16.32
N ALA A 132 3.13 -21.72 16.36
CA ALA A 132 4.41 -22.42 16.27
C ALA A 132 5.07 -22.20 14.89
N PRO A 133 6.42 -22.12 14.82
CA PRO A 133 7.12 -21.87 13.55
C PRO A 133 6.81 -22.90 12.46
N GLU A 134 6.63 -24.17 12.83
CA GLU A 134 6.30 -25.24 11.87
C GLU A 134 4.93 -25.09 11.22
N ASP A 135 4.02 -24.29 11.80
CA ASP A 135 2.70 -24.03 11.29
C ASP A 135 2.63 -22.74 10.45
N ILE A 136 3.74 -22.02 10.33
CA ILE A 136 3.85 -20.79 9.54
C ILE A 136 4.70 -21.06 8.30
N HIS A 137 4.14 -20.82 7.13
CA HIS A 137 4.88 -20.84 5.88
C HIS A 137 5.05 -19.40 5.37
N VAL A 138 6.28 -18.90 5.34
CA VAL A 138 6.62 -17.58 4.80
C VAL A 138 6.75 -17.72 3.29
N TYR A 139 5.77 -17.17 2.57
CA TYR A 139 5.75 -17.17 1.12
C TYR A 139 6.60 -16.04 0.54
N SER A 140 6.50 -14.86 1.13
CA SER A 140 7.26 -13.67 0.73
C SER A 140 7.39 -12.70 1.91
N ILE A 141 8.04 -11.56 1.68
CA ILE A 141 8.25 -10.52 2.71
C ILE A 141 6.93 -10.00 3.30
N ASP A 142 5.85 -10.05 2.55
CA ASP A 142 4.53 -9.52 2.94
C ASP A 142 3.41 -10.56 2.94
N GLU A 143 3.73 -11.84 2.69
CA GLU A 143 2.73 -12.91 2.64
C GLU A 143 3.15 -14.11 3.48
N VAL A 144 2.24 -14.57 4.34
CA VAL A 144 2.42 -15.81 5.09
C VAL A 144 1.15 -16.67 5.02
N PHE A 145 1.34 -17.98 5.08
CA PHE A 145 0.25 -18.95 5.25
C PHE A 145 0.41 -19.61 6.59
N ILE A 146 -0.66 -19.70 7.36
CA ILE A 146 -0.68 -20.29 8.70
C ILE A 146 -1.62 -21.48 8.67
N ASP A 147 -1.12 -22.66 9.11
CA ASP A 147 -1.99 -23.80 9.39
C ASP A 147 -2.65 -23.55 10.74
N ALA A 148 -3.91 -23.15 10.71
CA ALA A 148 -4.69 -22.79 11.90
C ALA A 148 -5.50 -23.98 12.45
N THR A 149 -5.40 -25.16 11.85
CA THR A 149 -6.25 -26.32 12.16
C THR A 149 -6.25 -26.68 13.65
N SER A 150 -5.07 -26.84 14.25
CA SER A 150 -4.94 -27.22 15.67
C SER A 150 -5.36 -26.11 16.63
N TYR A 151 -5.23 -24.84 16.22
CA TYR A 151 -5.56 -23.67 17.06
C TYR A 151 -7.06 -23.45 17.13
N LEU A 152 -7.77 -23.70 16.04
CA LEU A 152 -9.23 -23.55 16.00
C LEU A 152 -9.94 -24.62 16.85
N SER A 153 -9.40 -25.83 16.90
CA SER A 153 -9.95 -26.89 17.73
C SER A 153 -9.85 -26.58 19.23
N CYS A 154 -8.83 -25.82 19.63
CA CYS A 154 -8.67 -25.38 21.03
C CYS A 154 -9.67 -24.28 21.44
N LEU A 155 -10.22 -23.52 20.49
CA LEU A 155 -11.19 -22.46 20.76
C LEU A 155 -12.63 -22.99 20.91
N LEU A 156 -12.90 -24.23 20.54
CA LEU A 156 -14.22 -24.83 20.59
C LEU A 156 -14.45 -25.62 21.87
N TYR A 157 -13.50 -25.71 22.76
CA TYR A 157 -13.57 -26.35 24.06
C TYR A 157 -13.20 -25.32 25.15
#